data_6f58ff15c40eb250ce0ccdfb9b06629b
#
_entry.id   6f58ff15c40eb250ce0ccdfb9b06629b
#
_cell.length_a   1.000
_cell.length_b   1.000
_cell.length_c   1.000
_cell.angle_alpha   90.00
_cell.angle_beta   90.00
_cell.angle_gamma   90.00
#
_symmetry.space_group_name_H-M   'P 1'
#
loop_
_entity.id
_entity.type
_entity.pdbx_description
1 polymer ?
#
loop_
_entity_poly.entity_id
_entity_poly.type
_entity_poly.pdbx_seq_one_letter_code
_entity_poly.pdbx_strand_id
1 'polypeptide(L)'
;MARCPRENLLDGRFFDYLKSHGRISDLSFVSFEHYPFEPCLLQWSALYEEANLVRNILQVWRDDGLPVGVPMFITETNIAAGSDESFLDAFAALWWADFVGAFLEAGGNAVYYFHYIPLGESLGCHGTSPGSFSLFTMNREYQIQQPTSQFFASQMINLEWIQPGSGEHRVFPSASDIHDGAGHLLVTSYAVLRPDGEWSLMLVNKDQETPHTVTISFQNQKSNSDTYFAGPVSIVTFGSEQYRWHTDLRLVPVGGAADPDGPPARSTISARADTIYELPKASVTVIRGKLVTNALASPRKE
;
A
#
# COMPACT_ATOMS: atom_id res chain seq x y z
N MET A 1 -0.95 -16.91 17.40
CA MET A 1 -1.79 -17.88 16.65
C MET A 1 -1.11 -19.24 16.62
N ALA A 2 -1.83 -20.33 17.03
CA ALA A 2 -1.29 -21.67 16.89
C ALA A 2 -1.21 -22.01 15.40
N ARG A 3 -0.02 -22.38 14.90
CA ARG A 3 0.13 -22.89 13.52
C ARG A 3 -0.74 -24.13 13.37
N CYS A 4 -1.63 -24.17 12.39
CA CYS A 4 -2.22 -25.44 11.95
C CYS A 4 -1.10 -26.39 11.54
N PRO A 5 -1.18 -27.68 11.89
CA PRO A 5 -0.20 -28.63 11.44
C PRO A 5 -0.13 -28.62 9.89
N ARG A 6 1.08 -28.53 9.35
CA ARG A 6 1.38 -28.48 7.88
C ARG A 6 0.65 -29.55 7.08
N GLU A 7 0.40 -30.70 7.70
CA GLU A 7 -0.30 -31.85 7.11
C GLU A 7 -1.78 -31.61 6.76
N ASN A 8 -2.37 -30.51 7.29
CA ASN A 8 -3.79 -30.19 7.10
C ASN A 8 -4.04 -28.99 6.18
N LEU A 9 -2.99 -28.31 5.70
CA LEU A 9 -3.14 -27.19 4.78
C LEU A 9 -3.23 -27.71 3.34
N LEU A 10 -4.23 -27.21 2.61
CA LEU A 10 -4.49 -27.66 1.23
C LEU A 10 -3.26 -27.38 0.33
N ASP A 11 -2.62 -26.24 0.52
CA ASP A 11 -1.48 -25.78 -0.25
C ASP A 11 -0.24 -26.63 0.01
N GLY A 12 0.06 -26.97 1.25
CA GLY A 12 1.14 -27.88 1.60
C GLY A 12 0.99 -29.26 0.94
N ARG A 13 -0.24 -29.81 0.94
CA ARG A 13 -0.54 -31.08 0.26
C ARG A 13 -0.35 -31.00 -1.25
N PHE A 14 -0.75 -29.89 -1.86
CA PHE A 14 -0.61 -29.66 -3.28
C PHE A 14 0.88 -29.59 -3.69
N PHE A 15 1.69 -28.84 -2.97
CA PHE A 15 3.12 -28.75 -3.25
C PHE A 15 3.84 -30.06 -2.99
N ASP A 16 3.51 -30.79 -1.94
CA ASP A 16 4.08 -32.11 -1.66
C ASP A 16 3.70 -33.14 -2.74
N TYR A 17 2.46 -33.07 -3.24
CA TYR A 17 2.05 -33.87 -4.40
C TYR A 17 2.89 -33.54 -5.63
N LEU A 18 3.05 -32.28 -6.00
CA LEU A 18 3.85 -31.87 -7.15
C LEU A 18 5.31 -32.29 -7.00
N LYS A 19 5.90 -32.15 -5.81
CA LYS A 19 7.28 -32.58 -5.54
C LYS A 19 7.45 -34.08 -5.65
N SER A 20 6.56 -34.87 -5.04
CA SER A 20 6.65 -36.34 -5.06
C SER A 20 6.46 -36.92 -6.45
N HIS A 21 5.80 -36.22 -7.36
CA HIS A 21 5.62 -36.62 -8.76
C HIS A 21 6.63 -35.96 -9.72
N GLY A 22 7.62 -35.22 -9.22
CA GLY A 22 8.60 -34.51 -10.03
C GLY A 22 8.02 -33.37 -10.89
N ARG A 23 6.88 -32.83 -10.51
CA ARG A 23 6.11 -31.84 -11.28
C ARG A 23 6.16 -30.42 -10.71
N ILE A 24 6.95 -30.17 -9.68
CA ILE A 24 7.03 -28.82 -9.06
C ILE A 24 7.53 -27.74 -10.04
N SER A 25 8.33 -28.12 -11.03
CA SER A 25 8.82 -27.24 -12.09
C SER A 25 7.75 -26.82 -13.10
N ASP A 26 6.59 -27.49 -13.11
CA ASP A 26 5.47 -27.14 -13.98
C ASP A 26 4.66 -25.95 -13.42
N LEU A 27 4.90 -25.60 -12.16
CA LEU A 27 4.25 -24.49 -11.50
C LEU A 27 4.84 -23.16 -11.97
N SER A 28 4.13 -22.47 -12.83
CA SER A 28 4.56 -21.19 -13.42
C SER A 28 4.28 -19.99 -12.52
N PHE A 29 3.22 -20.03 -11.71
CA PHE A 29 2.85 -19.03 -10.72
C PHE A 29 1.83 -19.61 -9.74
N VAL A 30 1.59 -18.90 -8.65
CA VAL A 30 0.44 -19.10 -7.78
C VAL A 30 -0.36 -17.79 -7.67
N SER A 31 -1.66 -17.91 -7.48
CA SER A 31 -2.53 -16.74 -7.29
C SER A 31 -3.58 -17.01 -6.21
N PHE A 32 -4.01 -15.92 -5.59
CA PHE A 32 -5.10 -15.94 -4.61
C PHE A 32 -5.84 -14.60 -4.63
N GLU A 33 -6.99 -14.57 -3.98
CA GLU A 33 -7.79 -13.37 -3.74
C GLU A 33 -7.59 -12.91 -2.30
N HIS A 34 -7.71 -11.59 -2.07
CA HIS A 34 -7.51 -11.03 -0.75
C HIS A 34 -8.55 -9.95 -0.44
N TYR A 35 -9.44 -10.25 0.48
CA TYR A 35 -10.49 -9.36 0.99
C TYR A 35 -10.47 -9.42 2.53
N PRO A 36 -9.59 -8.61 3.18
CA PRO A 36 -9.21 -8.85 4.57
C PRO A 36 -10.28 -8.52 5.61
N PHE A 37 -11.26 -7.67 5.28
CA PHE A 37 -12.14 -7.13 6.30
C PHE A 37 -13.61 -7.51 6.10
N GLU A 38 -14.33 -7.49 7.21
CA GLU A 38 -15.79 -7.52 7.21
C GLU A 38 -16.31 -6.08 7.10
N PRO A 39 -17.03 -5.71 6.02
CA PRO A 39 -17.32 -4.32 5.72
C PRO A 39 -18.05 -3.60 6.85
N CYS A 40 -19.09 -4.22 7.42
CA CYS A 40 -19.95 -3.58 8.44
C CYS A 40 -19.33 -3.52 9.84
N LEU A 41 -18.18 -4.14 10.04
CA LEU A 41 -17.45 -4.17 11.31
C LEU A 41 -16.09 -3.48 11.23
N LEU A 42 -15.82 -2.79 10.14
CA LEU A 42 -14.54 -2.18 9.88
C LEU A 42 -14.24 -1.06 10.89
N GLN A 43 -13.06 -1.15 11.50
CA GLN A 43 -12.54 -0.13 12.42
C GLN A 43 -11.20 0.37 11.90
N TRP A 44 -10.88 1.62 12.19
CA TRP A 44 -9.62 2.24 11.78
C TRP A 44 -8.39 1.45 12.21
N SER A 45 -8.42 0.88 13.42
CA SER A 45 -7.34 0.05 13.96
C SER A 45 -7.01 -1.19 13.12
N ALA A 46 -7.90 -1.63 12.24
CA ALA A 46 -7.63 -2.73 11.32
C ALA A 46 -6.46 -2.45 10.36
N LEU A 47 -6.19 -1.16 10.05
CA LEU A 47 -5.04 -0.74 9.26
C LEU A 47 -3.70 -1.11 9.89
N TYR A 48 -3.61 -1.20 11.21
CA TYR A 48 -2.32 -1.41 11.87
C TYR A 48 -1.73 -2.80 11.64
N GLU A 49 -2.60 -3.80 11.41
CA GLU A 49 -2.19 -5.21 11.28
C GLU A 49 -2.11 -5.71 9.84
N GLU A 50 -2.69 -4.98 8.88
CA GLU A 50 -2.84 -5.47 7.51
C GLU A 50 -1.51 -5.75 6.82
N ALA A 51 -0.54 -4.85 6.94
CA ALA A 51 0.79 -5.05 6.38
C ALA A 51 1.49 -6.30 6.93
N ASN A 52 1.27 -6.62 8.22
CA ASN A 52 1.79 -7.84 8.85
C ASN A 52 1.03 -9.07 8.36
N LEU A 53 -0.28 -8.96 8.20
CA LEU A 53 -1.11 -10.06 7.70
C LEU A 53 -0.64 -10.50 6.31
N VAL A 54 -0.46 -9.56 5.38
CA VAL A 54 -0.04 -9.91 4.02
C VAL A 54 1.36 -10.52 3.98
N ARG A 55 2.32 -9.97 4.76
CA ARG A 55 3.66 -10.58 4.89
C ARG A 55 3.58 -12.01 5.41
N ASN A 56 2.74 -12.25 6.41
CA ASN A 56 2.53 -13.59 6.98
C ASN A 56 1.90 -14.55 5.98
N ILE A 57 0.95 -14.12 5.16
CA ILE A 57 0.36 -14.94 4.09
C ILE A 57 1.45 -15.42 3.14
N LEU A 58 2.28 -14.52 2.62
CA LEU A 58 3.35 -14.88 1.70
C LEU A 58 4.37 -15.82 2.36
N GLN A 59 4.70 -15.57 3.63
CA GLN A 59 5.61 -16.43 4.40
C GLN A 59 5.03 -17.85 4.57
N VAL A 60 3.73 -17.98 4.85
CA VAL A 60 3.07 -19.30 4.96
C VAL A 60 3.18 -20.07 3.66
N TRP A 61 2.95 -19.43 2.51
CA TRP A 61 3.12 -20.08 1.21
C TRP A 61 4.55 -20.60 0.99
N ARG A 62 5.57 -19.82 1.39
CA ARG A 62 6.98 -20.25 1.32
C ARG A 62 7.27 -21.38 2.29
N ASP A 63 6.76 -21.30 3.52
CA ASP A 63 6.93 -22.35 4.53
C ASP A 63 6.26 -23.65 4.12
N ASP A 64 5.14 -23.60 3.40
CA ASP A 64 4.44 -24.76 2.83
C ASP A 64 5.16 -25.35 1.61
N GLY A 65 6.22 -24.69 1.16
CA GLY A 65 7.13 -25.23 0.18
C GLY A 65 6.98 -24.72 -1.24
N LEU A 66 6.33 -23.56 -1.41
CA LEU A 66 6.36 -22.83 -2.68
C LEU A 66 7.82 -22.45 -3.00
N PRO A 67 8.37 -22.81 -4.16
CA PRO A 67 9.74 -22.43 -4.53
C PRO A 67 9.91 -20.91 -4.62
N VAL A 68 11.07 -20.40 -4.20
CA VAL A 68 11.37 -18.96 -4.16
C VAL A 68 11.21 -18.27 -5.52
N GLY A 69 11.52 -18.97 -6.61
CA GLY A 69 11.42 -18.43 -7.97
C GLY A 69 10.03 -18.43 -8.57
N VAL A 70 9.02 -19.04 -7.91
CA VAL A 70 7.65 -19.07 -8.42
C VAL A 70 6.94 -17.76 -8.05
N PRO A 71 6.44 -16.99 -9.04
CA PRO A 71 5.73 -15.76 -8.83
C PRO A 71 4.43 -15.95 -8.03
N MET A 72 4.12 -14.96 -7.19
CA MET A 72 2.86 -14.86 -6.44
C MET A 72 2.05 -13.67 -6.93
N PHE A 73 0.80 -13.91 -7.29
CA PHE A 73 -0.13 -12.86 -7.75
C PHE A 73 -1.35 -12.81 -6.85
N ILE A 74 -1.82 -11.59 -6.59
CA ILE A 74 -3.17 -11.37 -6.07
C ILE A 74 -4.04 -10.96 -7.25
N THR A 75 -4.93 -11.88 -7.67
CA THR A 75 -5.74 -11.71 -8.88
C THR A 75 -6.98 -10.87 -8.66
N GLU A 76 -7.43 -10.80 -7.42
CA GLU A 76 -8.50 -9.91 -7.00
C GLU A 76 -8.24 -9.41 -5.58
N THR A 77 -8.47 -8.14 -5.33
CA THR A 77 -8.42 -7.58 -3.99
C THR A 77 -9.23 -6.29 -3.89
N ASN A 78 -9.84 -6.12 -2.74
CA ASN A 78 -10.41 -4.89 -2.23
C ASN A 78 -10.48 -4.99 -0.70
N ILE A 79 -10.91 -3.94 -0.03
CA ILE A 79 -11.00 -3.88 1.45
C ILE A 79 -11.81 -5.05 2.00
N ALA A 80 -12.94 -5.36 1.36
CA ALA A 80 -13.82 -6.46 1.75
C ALA A 80 -14.57 -6.98 0.51
N ALA A 81 -15.20 -8.15 0.63
CA ALA A 81 -16.04 -8.74 -0.43
C ALA A 81 -17.45 -8.16 -0.48
N GLY A 82 -17.71 -7.03 0.16
CA GLY A 82 -18.98 -6.29 0.19
C GLY A 82 -18.75 -4.79 0.10
N SER A 83 -19.82 -4.02 0.08
CA SER A 83 -19.78 -2.56 -0.03
C SER A 83 -20.03 -1.87 1.30
N ASP A 84 -19.23 -0.84 1.61
CA ASP A 84 -19.43 0.09 2.72
C ASP A 84 -18.94 1.47 2.32
N GLU A 85 -19.45 2.52 2.98
CA GLU A 85 -19.03 3.91 2.77
C GLU A 85 -17.57 4.15 3.16
N SER A 86 -17.02 3.41 4.12
CA SER A 86 -15.61 3.46 4.50
C SER A 86 -14.65 3.15 3.36
N PHE A 87 -15.10 2.43 2.32
CA PHE A 87 -14.33 2.17 1.11
C PHE A 87 -14.10 3.42 0.27
N LEU A 88 -14.89 4.45 0.50
CA LEU A 88 -14.86 5.69 -0.26
C LEU A 88 -14.00 6.76 0.41
N ASP A 89 -13.64 6.60 1.69
CA ASP A 89 -12.89 7.58 2.46
C ASP A 89 -11.37 7.30 2.48
N ALA A 90 -10.62 8.12 3.19
CA ALA A 90 -9.15 8.05 3.32
C ALA A 90 -8.65 6.67 3.80
N PHE A 91 -9.41 5.98 4.66
CA PHE A 91 -9.12 4.61 5.08
C PHE A 91 -8.75 3.69 3.90
N ALA A 92 -9.57 3.73 2.85
CA ALA A 92 -9.39 2.88 1.69
C ALA A 92 -8.10 3.18 0.91
N ALA A 93 -7.73 4.45 0.82
CA ALA A 93 -6.49 4.87 0.18
C ALA A 93 -5.26 4.42 0.97
N LEU A 94 -5.31 4.55 2.31
CA LEU A 94 -4.21 4.12 3.18
C LEU A 94 -4.05 2.61 3.14
N TRP A 95 -5.16 1.87 3.27
CA TRP A 95 -5.15 0.42 3.14
C TRP A 95 -4.51 -0.02 1.82
N TRP A 96 -4.95 0.55 0.70
CA TRP A 96 -4.46 0.17 -0.62
C TRP A 96 -2.96 0.40 -0.78
N ALA A 97 -2.46 1.56 -0.35
CA ALA A 97 -1.03 1.88 -0.42
C ALA A 97 -0.19 0.97 0.48
N ASP A 98 -0.62 0.77 1.73
CA ASP A 98 0.06 -0.06 2.72
C ASP A 98 0.10 -1.53 2.30
N PHE A 99 -1.03 -2.04 1.83
CA PHE A 99 -1.17 -3.40 1.33
C PHE A 99 -0.26 -3.69 0.12
N VAL A 100 -0.30 -2.83 -0.92
CA VAL A 100 0.53 -3.00 -2.12
C VAL A 100 2.01 -2.91 -1.77
N GLY A 101 2.40 -1.94 -0.93
CA GLY A 101 3.77 -1.80 -0.45
C GLY A 101 4.26 -3.05 0.28
N ALA A 102 3.49 -3.54 1.24
CA ALA A 102 3.83 -4.73 2.03
C ALA A 102 3.89 -6.00 1.17
N PHE A 103 2.96 -6.17 0.22
CA PHE A 103 2.95 -7.31 -0.68
C PHE A 103 4.20 -7.38 -1.56
N LEU A 104 4.56 -6.26 -2.19
CA LEU A 104 5.74 -6.20 -3.07
C LEU A 104 7.05 -6.33 -2.26
N GLU A 105 7.14 -5.72 -1.08
CA GLU A 105 8.30 -5.86 -0.18
C GLU A 105 8.48 -7.30 0.30
N ALA A 106 7.39 -8.03 0.55
CA ALA A 106 7.41 -9.44 0.94
C ALA A 106 7.71 -10.41 -0.22
N GLY A 107 7.93 -9.91 -1.43
CA GLY A 107 8.27 -10.69 -2.62
C GLY A 107 7.08 -11.13 -3.46
N GLY A 108 5.93 -10.50 -3.31
CA GLY A 108 4.82 -10.60 -4.26
C GLY A 108 5.16 -9.95 -5.60
N ASN A 109 4.49 -10.34 -6.67
CA ASN A 109 4.87 -9.93 -8.02
C ASN A 109 3.85 -9.01 -8.70
N ALA A 110 2.54 -9.24 -8.50
CA ALA A 110 1.50 -8.38 -9.04
C ALA A 110 0.24 -8.44 -8.20
N VAL A 111 -0.45 -7.30 -8.13
CA VAL A 111 -1.74 -7.13 -7.45
C VAL A 111 -2.72 -6.51 -8.42
N TYR A 112 -3.91 -7.07 -8.51
CA TYR A 112 -4.99 -6.56 -9.34
C TYR A 112 -6.14 -6.10 -8.48
N TYR A 113 -6.41 -4.79 -8.55
CA TYR A 113 -7.52 -4.17 -7.83
C TYR A 113 -8.87 -4.60 -8.43
N PHE A 114 -9.79 -5.03 -7.62
CA PHE A 114 -11.14 -5.39 -8.03
C PHE A 114 -12.15 -4.36 -7.50
N HIS A 115 -12.71 -3.52 -8.37
CA HIS A 115 -12.47 -3.44 -9.81
C HIS A 115 -12.48 -2.00 -10.32
N TYR A 116 -12.26 -1.81 -11.62
CA TYR A 116 -12.11 -0.47 -12.22
C TYR A 116 -13.45 0.27 -12.36
N ILE A 117 -14.45 -0.40 -12.95
CA ILE A 117 -15.78 0.19 -13.21
C ILE A 117 -16.75 -0.27 -12.13
N PRO A 118 -17.58 0.63 -11.56
CA PRO A 118 -18.57 0.24 -10.58
C PRO A 118 -19.46 -0.90 -11.08
N LEU A 119 -19.60 -1.95 -10.30
CA LEU A 119 -20.79 -2.81 -10.40
C LEU A 119 -21.97 -2.01 -9.88
N GLY A 120 -23.13 -2.16 -10.44
CA GLY A 120 -24.34 -1.45 -10.03
C GLY A 120 -24.58 -1.46 -8.51
N GLU A 121 -25.79 -1.14 -8.11
CA GLU A 121 -26.16 -1.14 -6.71
C GLU A 121 -25.84 -2.48 -6.03
N SER A 122 -25.12 -2.46 -4.93
CA SER A 122 -24.84 -3.62 -4.10
C SER A 122 -25.39 -3.41 -2.69
N LEU A 123 -25.67 -4.50 -1.98
CA LEU A 123 -26.04 -4.42 -0.57
C LEU A 123 -24.84 -3.92 0.24
N GLY A 124 -24.99 -2.80 0.90
CA GLY A 124 -24.05 -2.25 1.87
C GLY A 124 -24.58 -2.36 3.30
N CYS A 125 -23.82 -1.85 4.25
CA CYS A 125 -24.15 -1.91 5.69
C CYS A 125 -25.41 -1.11 6.07
N HIS A 126 -25.76 -0.13 5.26
CA HIS A 126 -26.95 0.73 5.45
C HIS A 126 -27.99 0.58 4.34
N GLY A 127 -28.05 -0.59 3.71
CA GLY A 127 -28.93 -0.86 2.58
C GLY A 127 -28.16 -1.00 1.27
N THR A 128 -28.70 -0.47 0.15
CA THR A 128 -27.99 -0.47 -1.12
C THR A 128 -26.97 0.66 -1.19
N SER A 129 -25.77 0.34 -1.59
CA SER A 129 -24.66 1.29 -1.77
C SER A 129 -24.44 1.57 -3.28
N PRO A 130 -24.00 2.76 -3.67
CA PRO A 130 -23.77 3.15 -5.07
C PRO A 130 -22.54 2.51 -5.71
N GLY A 131 -22.20 1.28 -5.33
CA GLY A 131 -21.06 0.58 -5.93
C GLY A 131 -19.70 1.12 -5.48
N SER A 132 -19.53 1.29 -4.17
CA SER A 132 -18.25 1.70 -3.54
C SER A 132 -17.07 0.74 -3.81
N PHE A 133 -17.32 -0.35 -4.52
CA PHE A 133 -16.40 -1.44 -4.79
C PHE A 133 -15.47 -1.17 -6.00
N SER A 134 -15.26 0.10 -6.35
CA SER A 134 -14.50 0.45 -7.56
C SER A 134 -13.66 1.71 -7.40
N LEU A 135 -12.87 2.02 -8.43
CA LEU A 135 -12.06 3.24 -8.49
C LEU A 135 -12.89 4.50 -8.77
N PHE A 136 -14.16 4.35 -9.17
CA PHE A 136 -15.07 5.45 -9.45
C PHE A 136 -16.44 5.18 -8.87
N THR A 137 -17.15 6.21 -8.44
CA THR A 137 -18.59 6.13 -8.18
C THR A 137 -19.39 6.32 -9.47
N MET A 138 -20.62 5.85 -9.50
CA MET A 138 -21.53 6.10 -10.61
C MET A 138 -22.95 6.40 -10.13
N ASN A 139 -23.72 7.06 -10.98
CA ASN A 139 -25.13 7.32 -10.75
C ASN A 139 -26.02 6.14 -11.23
N ARG A 140 -27.32 6.28 -11.06
CA ARG A 140 -28.32 5.28 -11.47
C ARG A 140 -28.39 5.04 -12.98
N GLU A 141 -27.95 6.02 -13.76
CA GLU A 141 -27.88 5.95 -15.23
C GLU A 141 -26.55 5.32 -15.69
N TYR A 142 -25.77 4.70 -14.78
CA TYR A 142 -24.46 4.08 -15.04
C TYR A 142 -23.39 5.05 -15.58
N GLN A 143 -23.50 6.33 -15.22
CA GLN A 143 -22.51 7.33 -15.59
C GLN A 143 -21.50 7.52 -14.45
N ILE A 144 -20.22 7.49 -14.77
CA ILE A 144 -19.15 7.77 -13.83
C ILE A 144 -19.29 9.18 -13.27
N GLN A 145 -19.25 9.31 -11.95
CA GLN A 145 -19.40 10.59 -11.25
C GLN A 145 -18.06 11.15 -10.79
N GLN A 146 -17.40 10.46 -9.90
CA GLN A 146 -16.17 10.95 -9.28
C GLN A 146 -15.21 9.80 -8.97
N PRO A 147 -13.89 10.08 -8.95
CA PRO A 147 -12.92 9.11 -8.47
C PRO A 147 -13.07 8.88 -6.96
N THR A 148 -12.75 7.66 -6.52
CA THR A 148 -12.67 7.31 -5.10
C THR A 148 -11.28 7.61 -4.54
N SER A 149 -11.12 7.52 -3.23
CA SER A 149 -9.82 7.67 -2.58
C SER A 149 -8.79 6.64 -3.08
N GLN A 150 -9.23 5.42 -3.38
CA GLN A 150 -8.39 4.36 -3.94
C GLN A 150 -7.88 4.66 -5.35
N PHE A 151 -8.63 5.42 -6.14
CA PHE A 151 -8.14 5.91 -7.43
C PHE A 151 -6.91 6.79 -7.26
N PHE A 152 -6.95 7.73 -6.32
CA PHE A 152 -5.80 8.61 -6.05
C PHE A 152 -4.63 7.86 -5.45
N ALA A 153 -4.87 6.91 -4.53
CA ALA A 153 -3.81 6.03 -4.03
C ALA A 153 -3.19 5.20 -5.16
N SER A 154 -4.01 4.69 -6.09
CA SER A 154 -3.51 3.98 -7.28
C SER A 154 -2.65 4.88 -8.17
N GLN A 155 -3.02 6.15 -8.35
CA GLN A 155 -2.16 7.13 -9.04
C GLN A 155 -0.83 7.32 -8.32
N MET A 156 -0.85 7.45 -6.99
CA MET A 156 0.38 7.62 -6.21
C MET A 156 1.28 6.39 -6.32
N ILE A 157 0.74 5.20 -6.24
CA ILE A 157 1.50 3.96 -6.41
C ILE A 157 2.09 3.88 -7.82
N ASN A 158 1.26 4.04 -8.86
CA ASN A 158 1.64 3.72 -10.24
C ASN A 158 2.37 4.85 -10.98
N LEU A 159 2.27 6.10 -10.52
CA LEU A 159 2.84 7.26 -11.21
C LEU A 159 3.91 7.97 -10.39
N GLU A 160 3.87 7.87 -9.05
CA GLU A 160 4.78 8.58 -8.18
C GLU A 160 5.77 7.65 -7.48
N TRP A 161 5.29 6.58 -6.83
CA TRP A 161 6.16 5.65 -6.13
C TRP A 161 6.95 4.78 -7.11
N ILE A 162 6.28 4.17 -8.08
CA ILE A 162 6.94 3.49 -9.19
C ILE A 162 6.97 4.39 -10.43
N GLN A 163 7.86 4.09 -11.37
CA GLN A 163 7.95 4.77 -12.66
C GLN A 163 7.13 4.00 -13.69
N PRO A 164 6.19 4.64 -14.40
CA PRO A 164 5.50 4.01 -15.52
C PRO A 164 6.47 3.54 -16.61
N GLY A 165 6.18 2.39 -17.19
CA GLY A 165 6.97 1.82 -18.27
C GLY A 165 7.56 0.45 -17.94
N SER A 166 8.45 -0.05 -18.80
CA SER A 166 9.00 -1.42 -18.74
C SER A 166 10.32 -1.54 -17.97
N GLY A 167 10.74 -0.51 -17.27
CA GLY A 167 12.01 -0.53 -16.54
C GLY A 167 11.92 -1.36 -15.26
N GLU A 168 13.03 -1.97 -14.86
CA GLU A 168 13.14 -2.74 -13.64
C GLU A 168 13.14 -1.83 -12.41
N HIS A 169 12.27 -2.12 -11.46
CA HIS A 169 12.25 -1.53 -10.13
C HIS A 169 12.87 -2.50 -9.13
N ARG A 170 13.61 -1.97 -8.17
CA ARG A 170 14.13 -2.78 -7.07
C ARG A 170 13.55 -2.32 -5.76
N VAL A 171 12.84 -3.22 -5.08
CA VAL A 171 12.26 -2.99 -3.76
C VAL A 171 13.31 -3.28 -2.70
N PHE A 172 13.37 -2.45 -1.67
CA PHE A 172 14.32 -2.60 -0.56
C PHE A 172 13.57 -2.61 0.77
N PRO A 173 14.05 -3.39 1.74
CA PRO A 173 13.49 -3.36 3.09
C PRO A 173 13.56 -1.95 3.67
N SER A 174 12.51 -1.55 4.33
CA SER A 174 12.44 -0.28 5.05
C SER A 174 11.74 -0.44 6.39
N ALA A 175 11.98 0.49 7.32
CA ALA A 175 11.42 0.46 8.65
C ALA A 175 11.12 1.87 9.14
N SER A 176 10.16 1.98 10.03
CA SER A 176 9.83 3.19 10.78
C SER A 176 9.81 2.86 12.27
N ASP A 177 10.08 3.85 13.10
CA ASP A 177 10.08 3.77 14.56
C ASP A 177 8.88 4.48 15.20
N ILE A 178 7.91 4.90 14.40
CA ILE A 178 6.73 5.64 14.88
C ILE A 178 5.64 4.65 15.29
N HIS A 179 5.43 4.52 16.60
CA HIS A 179 4.44 3.62 17.20
C HIS A 179 3.52 4.37 18.14
N ASP A 180 2.33 3.82 18.38
CA ASP A 180 1.45 4.28 19.45
C ASP A 180 1.88 3.71 20.83
N GLY A 181 1.17 4.13 21.88
CA GLY A 181 1.43 3.63 23.23
C GLY A 181 1.12 2.14 23.46
N ALA A 182 0.41 1.49 22.53
CA ALA A 182 0.14 0.05 22.54
C ALA A 182 1.17 -0.76 21.72
N GLY A 183 2.05 -0.08 20.98
CA GLY A 183 3.09 -0.68 20.15
C GLY A 183 2.67 -0.94 18.70
N HIS A 184 1.53 -0.45 18.25
CA HIS A 184 1.15 -0.53 16.84
C HIS A 184 2.01 0.42 16.00
N LEU A 185 2.47 -0.04 14.85
CA LEU A 185 3.22 0.77 13.92
C LEU A 185 2.29 1.75 13.20
N LEU A 186 2.42 3.04 13.53
CA LEU A 186 1.56 4.10 12.97
C LEU A 186 2.00 4.56 11.59
N VAL A 187 3.29 4.51 11.29
CA VAL A 187 3.83 4.86 9.98
C VAL A 187 4.54 3.66 9.39
N THR A 188 4.11 3.22 8.22
CA THR A 188 4.82 2.22 7.41
C THR A 188 5.59 2.90 6.29
N SER A 189 6.63 2.25 5.78
CA SER A 189 7.49 2.78 4.71
C SER A 189 7.83 1.71 3.70
N TYR A 190 7.98 2.10 2.42
CA TYR A 190 8.29 1.19 1.31
C TYR A 190 9.25 1.87 0.35
N ALA A 191 10.46 1.33 0.23
CA ALA A 191 11.54 1.92 -0.54
C ALA A 191 11.75 1.23 -1.88
N VAL A 192 11.87 2.02 -2.94
CA VAL A 192 12.09 1.54 -4.31
C VAL A 192 13.20 2.34 -4.98
N LEU A 193 14.13 1.65 -5.62
CA LEU A 193 15.01 2.26 -6.61
C LEU A 193 14.37 2.11 -7.99
N ARG A 194 14.11 3.22 -8.63
CA ARG A 194 13.41 3.34 -9.90
C ARG A 194 14.39 3.18 -11.10
N PRO A 195 13.88 2.84 -12.29
CA PRO A 195 14.70 2.75 -13.51
C PRO A 195 15.43 4.05 -13.89
N ASP A 196 14.89 5.23 -13.55
CA ASP A 196 15.52 6.53 -13.77
C ASP A 196 16.67 6.85 -12.78
N GLY A 197 16.94 5.93 -11.85
CA GLY A 197 17.97 6.08 -10.83
C GLY A 197 17.55 6.98 -9.65
N GLU A 198 16.30 7.40 -9.58
CA GLU A 198 15.76 8.03 -8.40
C GLU A 198 15.33 6.98 -7.36
N TRP A 199 15.49 7.32 -6.11
CA TRP A 199 14.85 6.60 -5.00
C TRP A 199 13.47 7.18 -4.76
N SER A 200 12.53 6.30 -4.49
CA SER A 200 11.18 6.64 -4.13
C SER A 200 10.81 5.94 -2.82
N LEU A 201 10.31 6.70 -1.87
CA LEU A 201 9.87 6.20 -0.58
C LEU A 201 8.38 6.53 -0.42
N MET A 202 7.55 5.51 -0.30
CA MET A 202 6.14 5.65 0.05
C MET A 202 5.99 5.46 1.55
N LEU A 203 5.41 6.45 2.22
CA LEU A 203 5.13 6.49 3.65
C LEU A 203 3.63 6.53 3.86
N VAL A 204 3.11 5.64 4.69
CA VAL A 204 1.69 5.59 5.04
C VAL A 204 1.53 5.93 6.51
N ASN A 205 1.05 7.13 6.79
CA ASN A 205 0.72 7.57 8.15
C ASN A 205 -0.71 7.13 8.48
N LYS A 206 -0.83 6.11 9.30
CA LYS A 206 -2.11 5.52 9.77
C LYS A 206 -2.65 6.18 11.03
N ASP A 207 -1.95 7.16 11.59
CA ASP A 207 -2.46 7.96 12.70
C ASP A 207 -3.59 8.86 12.20
N GLN A 208 -4.79 8.64 12.72
CA GLN A 208 -5.99 9.35 12.31
C GLN A 208 -6.01 10.81 12.82
N GLU A 209 -5.29 11.08 13.90
CA GLU A 209 -5.40 12.34 14.63
C GLU A 209 -4.15 13.21 14.56
N THR A 210 -2.97 12.56 14.42
CA THR A 210 -1.69 13.26 14.59
C THR A 210 -0.83 13.22 13.32
N PRO A 211 -0.36 14.38 12.83
CA PRO A 211 0.71 14.41 11.86
C PRO A 211 2.03 14.01 12.51
N HIS A 212 2.92 13.40 11.74
CA HIS A 212 4.25 13.03 12.20
C HIS A 212 5.34 13.71 11.39
N THR A 213 6.47 13.95 12.01
CA THR A 213 7.68 14.42 11.32
C THR A 213 8.72 13.32 11.32
N VAL A 214 9.39 13.12 10.17
CA VAL A 214 10.40 12.08 9.99
C VAL A 214 11.68 12.62 9.41
N THR A 215 12.79 12.00 9.78
CA THR A 215 14.05 12.06 9.05
C THR A 215 14.25 10.77 8.30
N ILE A 216 14.87 10.82 7.12
CA ILE A 216 15.03 9.65 6.26
C ILE A 216 16.52 9.41 6.04
N SER A 217 16.97 8.20 6.32
CA SER A 217 18.32 7.73 6.03
C SER A 217 18.29 6.41 5.26
N PHE A 218 19.22 6.24 4.34
CA PHE A 218 19.42 5.01 3.59
C PHE A 218 20.77 4.42 4.00
N GLN A 219 20.75 3.23 4.59
CA GLN A 219 21.95 2.56 5.07
C GLN A 219 22.57 1.69 3.99
N ASN A 220 23.82 1.93 3.69
CA ASN A 220 24.61 1.03 2.86
C ASN A 220 25.32 0.00 3.74
N GLN A 221 24.79 -1.22 3.77
CA GLN A 221 25.32 -2.31 4.61
C GLN A 221 26.79 -2.66 4.29
N LYS A 222 27.26 -2.42 3.05
CA LYS A 222 28.64 -2.75 2.67
C LYS A 222 29.65 -1.73 3.17
N SER A 223 29.30 -0.45 3.16
CA SER A 223 30.19 0.64 3.58
C SER A 223 29.89 1.16 4.98
N ASN A 224 28.85 0.67 5.63
CA ASN A 224 28.33 1.16 6.92
C ASN A 224 28.20 2.69 6.94
N SER A 225 27.74 3.25 5.83
CA SER A 225 27.56 4.69 5.67
C SER A 225 26.09 5.00 5.38
N ASP A 226 25.62 6.09 5.95
CA ASP A 226 24.29 6.62 5.67
C ASP A 226 24.33 7.53 4.44
N THR A 227 23.28 7.45 3.64
CA THR A 227 23.00 8.33 2.53
C THR A 227 21.64 8.97 2.72
N TYR A 228 21.40 10.09 2.07
CA TYR A 228 20.21 10.91 2.27
C TYR A 228 19.72 11.44 0.95
N PHE A 229 18.46 11.81 0.87
CA PHE A 229 17.98 12.62 -0.23
C PHE A 229 18.71 13.96 -0.28
N ALA A 230 19.13 14.38 -1.46
CA ALA A 230 19.81 15.66 -1.64
C ALA A 230 19.43 16.34 -2.96
N GLY A 231 19.39 17.67 -2.90
CA GLY A 231 18.94 18.49 -4.02
C GLY A 231 17.42 18.50 -4.16
N PRO A 232 16.88 18.65 -5.36
CA PRO A 232 15.44 18.66 -5.58
C PRO A 232 14.80 17.31 -5.21
N VAL A 233 13.77 17.36 -4.37
CA VAL A 233 12.98 16.21 -3.93
C VAL A 233 11.52 16.52 -4.16
N SER A 234 10.84 15.67 -4.91
CA SER A 234 9.39 15.73 -5.12
C SER A 234 8.68 15.09 -3.95
N ILE A 235 7.64 15.74 -3.44
CA ILE A 235 6.75 15.24 -2.39
C ILE A 235 5.33 15.28 -2.93
N VAL A 236 4.65 14.14 -2.90
CA VAL A 236 3.24 14.01 -3.27
C VAL A 236 2.50 13.39 -2.10
N THR A 237 1.45 14.05 -1.64
CA THR A 237 0.68 13.63 -0.46
C THR A 237 -0.80 13.53 -0.78
N PHE A 238 -1.44 12.47 -0.31
CA PHE A 238 -2.87 12.26 -0.39
C PHE A 238 -3.39 11.64 0.90
N GLY A 239 -4.48 12.16 1.41
CA GLY A 239 -5.10 11.65 2.64
C GLY A 239 -6.34 12.44 3.01
N SER A 240 -6.68 12.43 4.30
CA SER A 240 -7.91 13.04 4.83
C SER A 240 -8.03 14.56 4.61
N GLU A 241 -6.93 15.25 4.32
CA GLU A 241 -6.92 16.68 3.96
C GLU A 241 -7.28 16.95 2.49
N GLN A 242 -7.02 15.97 1.60
CA GLN A 242 -7.29 16.08 0.17
C GLN A 242 -8.59 15.39 -0.22
N TYR A 243 -9.10 14.48 0.62
CA TYR A 243 -10.28 13.70 0.27
C TYR A 243 -11.08 13.35 1.53
N ARG A 244 -12.37 13.67 1.51
CA ARG A 244 -13.31 13.30 2.56
C ARG A 244 -14.65 12.94 1.96
N TRP A 245 -15.09 11.70 2.19
CA TRP A 245 -16.40 11.25 1.78
C TRP A 245 -17.50 11.73 2.73
N HIS A 246 -18.61 12.20 2.18
CA HIS A 246 -19.81 12.58 2.90
C HIS A 246 -20.98 11.72 2.42
N THR A 247 -21.38 10.77 3.25
CA THR A 247 -22.49 9.85 2.97
C THR A 247 -23.82 10.60 3.08
N ASP A 248 -24.69 10.41 2.09
CA ASP A 248 -26.07 10.90 2.13
C ASP A 248 -27.06 9.75 2.26
N LEU A 249 -27.42 9.43 3.50
CA LEU A 249 -28.38 8.37 3.84
C LEU A 249 -29.81 8.64 3.39
N ARG A 250 -30.12 9.86 2.89
CA ARG A 250 -31.46 10.19 2.35
C ARG A 250 -31.65 9.65 0.94
N LEU A 251 -30.57 9.31 0.28
CA LEU A 251 -30.60 8.74 -1.06
C LEU A 251 -30.92 7.24 -0.99
N VAL A 252 -31.63 6.75 -1.98
CA VAL A 252 -31.88 5.30 -2.18
C VAL A 252 -31.54 4.98 -3.64
N PRO A 253 -30.46 4.25 -3.89
CA PRO A 253 -29.48 3.73 -2.94
C PRO A 253 -28.76 4.81 -2.15
N VAL A 254 -28.18 4.45 -1.01
CA VAL A 254 -27.34 5.36 -0.24
C VAL A 254 -26.23 5.89 -1.12
N GLY A 255 -26.07 7.20 -1.17
CA GLY A 255 -25.09 7.88 -1.99
C GLY A 255 -24.18 8.82 -1.18
N GLY A 256 -23.58 9.76 -1.86
CA GLY A 256 -22.72 10.77 -1.24
C GLY A 256 -21.83 11.45 -2.27
N ALA A 257 -20.94 12.28 -1.75
CA ALA A 257 -19.91 12.94 -2.54
C ALA A 257 -18.66 13.19 -1.68
N ALA A 258 -17.51 13.27 -2.32
CA ALA A 258 -16.30 13.73 -1.65
C ALA A 258 -16.22 15.27 -1.66
N ASP A 259 -15.84 15.85 -0.52
CA ASP A 259 -15.51 17.26 -0.36
C ASP A 259 -14.55 17.44 0.84
N PRO A 260 -13.25 17.73 0.62
CA PRO A 260 -12.58 17.83 -0.68
C PRO A 260 -12.58 16.51 -1.47
N ASP A 261 -12.38 16.57 -2.79
CA ASP A 261 -12.47 15.46 -3.73
C ASP A 261 -11.14 15.15 -4.47
N GLY A 262 -10.02 15.56 -3.90
CA GLY A 262 -8.68 15.45 -4.48
C GLY A 262 -8.29 16.69 -5.28
N PRO A 263 -7.25 16.68 -6.09
CA PRO A 263 -6.23 15.62 -6.28
C PRO A 263 -5.17 15.57 -5.17
N PRO A 264 -4.16 14.67 -5.26
CA PRO A 264 -3.00 14.69 -4.36
C PRO A 264 -2.27 16.02 -4.40
N ALA A 265 -1.87 16.51 -3.21
CA ALA A 265 -1.05 17.71 -3.07
C ALA A 265 0.39 17.44 -3.52
N ARG A 266 1.01 18.43 -4.18
CA ARG A 266 2.36 18.30 -4.74
C ARG A 266 3.25 19.45 -4.32
N SER A 267 4.48 19.13 -3.94
CA SER A 267 5.49 20.12 -3.63
C SER A 267 6.89 19.64 -4.05
N THR A 268 7.83 20.55 -4.07
CA THR A 268 9.25 20.25 -4.29
C THR A 268 10.06 21.04 -3.28
N ILE A 269 10.98 20.35 -2.62
CA ILE A 269 11.91 20.97 -1.67
C ILE A 269 13.36 20.70 -2.10
N SER A 270 14.30 21.46 -1.54
CA SER A 270 15.73 21.15 -1.65
C SER A 270 16.14 20.39 -0.39
N ALA A 271 16.37 19.09 -0.52
CA ALA A 271 16.70 18.23 0.59
C ALA A 271 18.21 18.20 0.89
N ARG A 272 18.54 17.87 2.12
CA ARG A 272 19.88 17.66 2.68
C ARG A 272 19.78 16.65 3.85
N ALA A 273 20.92 16.29 4.42
CA ALA A 273 20.99 15.24 5.45
C ALA A 273 20.09 15.46 6.69
N ASP A 274 19.87 16.71 7.06
CA ASP A 274 19.05 17.12 8.22
C ASP A 274 17.61 17.53 7.83
N THR A 275 17.17 17.22 6.61
CA THR A 275 15.82 17.54 6.18
C THR A 275 14.77 16.76 6.97
N ILE A 276 13.82 17.49 7.52
CA ILE A 276 12.65 16.94 8.20
C ILE A 276 11.48 16.96 7.21
N TYR A 277 10.80 15.84 7.09
CA TYR A 277 9.60 15.68 6.27
C TYR A 277 8.37 15.60 7.14
N GLU A 278 7.33 16.31 6.77
CA GLU A 278 6.04 16.25 7.45
C GLU A 278 5.15 15.23 6.76
N LEU A 279 4.54 14.37 7.56
CA LEU A 279 3.55 13.38 7.14
C LEU A 279 2.20 13.78 7.75
N PRO A 280 1.28 14.34 6.99
CA PRO A 280 -0.05 14.67 7.49
C PRO A 280 -0.74 13.45 8.10
N LYS A 281 -1.65 13.67 9.02
CA LYS A 281 -2.45 12.59 9.59
C LYS A 281 -3.26 11.87 8.51
N ALA A 282 -3.51 10.59 8.70
CA ALA A 282 -4.30 9.76 7.78
C ALA A 282 -3.91 10.01 6.31
N SER A 283 -2.63 9.78 5.96
CA SER A 283 -2.11 10.13 4.63
C SER A 283 -1.12 9.12 4.07
N VAL A 284 -1.05 9.09 2.75
CA VAL A 284 0.03 8.49 1.96
C VAL A 284 0.91 9.61 1.44
N THR A 285 2.22 9.52 1.66
CA THR A 285 3.19 10.49 1.15
C THR A 285 4.26 9.75 0.35
N VAL A 286 4.49 10.16 -0.89
CA VAL A 286 5.60 9.68 -1.73
C VAL A 286 6.65 10.76 -1.81
N ILE A 287 7.87 10.41 -1.39
CA ILE A 287 9.05 11.26 -1.44
C ILE A 287 10.01 10.68 -2.46
N ARG A 288 10.43 11.48 -3.45
CA ARG A 288 11.25 11.01 -4.56
C ARG A 288 12.40 11.95 -4.88
N GLY A 289 13.58 11.38 -5.06
CA GLY A 289 14.78 12.15 -5.37
C GLY A 289 16.04 11.30 -5.49
N LYS A 290 17.17 11.95 -5.57
CA LYS A 290 18.50 11.31 -5.64
C LYS A 290 19.15 11.28 -4.27
N LEU A 291 19.94 10.23 -4.05
CA LEU A 291 20.74 10.11 -2.82
C LEU A 291 22.16 10.65 -3.06
N VAL A 292 22.74 11.22 -2.00
CA VAL A 292 24.17 11.50 -1.92
C VAL A 292 24.74 10.88 -0.67
N THR A 293 25.96 10.39 -0.78
CA THR A 293 26.77 9.97 0.36
C THR A 293 27.27 11.22 1.09
N ASN A 294 27.16 11.27 2.41
CA ASN A 294 27.99 12.18 3.18
C ASN A 294 29.47 11.80 2.93
N ALA A 295 30.13 12.49 2.04
CA ALA A 295 31.59 12.49 2.06
C ALA A 295 31.97 13.04 3.44
N LEU A 296 32.35 12.16 4.36
CA LEU A 296 32.98 12.58 5.61
C LEU A 296 33.98 13.66 5.27
N ALA A 297 33.78 14.85 5.83
CA ALA A 297 34.74 15.93 5.66
C ALA A 297 36.13 15.35 6.02
N SER A 298 37.00 15.26 5.01
CA SER A 298 38.37 14.83 5.25
C SER A 298 38.92 15.68 6.38
N PRO A 299 39.54 15.08 7.42
CA PRO A 299 40.15 15.86 8.48
C PRO A 299 41.10 16.83 7.81
N ARG A 300 40.93 18.13 8.07
CA ARG A 300 41.87 19.15 7.62
C ARG A 300 43.23 18.71 8.17
N LYS A 301 44.16 18.41 7.28
CA LYS A 301 45.57 18.28 7.64
C LYS A 301 45.99 19.66 8.11
N GLU A 302 46.26 19.78 9.41
CA GLU A 302 47.04 20.88 9.99
C GLU A 302 48.49 20.79 9.55
#